data_1848ba93af0d73236c6acdb9ee108de0
#
_entry.id   1848ba93af0d73236c6acdb9ee108de0
#
_cell.length_a   1.000
_cell.length_b   1.000
_cell.length_c   1.000
_cell.angle_alpha   90.00
_cell.angle_beta   90.00
_cell.angle_gamma   90.00
#
_symmetry.space_group_name_H-M   'P 1'
#
loop_
_entity.id
_entity.type
_entity.pdbx_description
1 polymer ?
#
loop_
_entity_poly.entity_id
_entity_poly.type
_entity_poly.pdbx_seq_one_letter_code
_entity_poly.pdbx_strand_id
1 'polypeptide(L)'
;MLKKLIITAISASLVASAVFADSTNVGFRVSAGNLSASGTENTNLSGTDVTRAEKDANFEMASIFVERQIETSDKFNIIIGLDYVPMTADVATLGGGTGFDAKVSAGNLFTAYVQPTFIVNDTISVFGKVGFASGDLEINNISRQATTAGTASTDAAQDKTLEGTVFGIGAQMNRAAGVFIRLEATQTDFDKIRHTNSNSKVLTADAEMELISLSIGKSF
;
A
#
# COMPACT_ATOMS: atom_id res chain seq x y z
N MET A 1 -7.09 13.87 -5.47
CA MET A 1 -6.87 14.24 -6.88
C MET A 1 -5.38 14.37 -7.23
N LEU A 2 -4.56 15.05 -6.45
CA LEU A 2 -3.13 15.25 -6.73
C LEU A 2 -2.37 13.92 -6.81
N LYS A 3 -2.59 12.98 -5.88
CA LYS A 3 -1.94 11.66 -5.86
C LYS A 3 -2.25 10.83 -7.11
N LYS A 4 -3.50 10.80 -7.57
CA LYS A 4 -3.88 10.13 -8.82
C LYS A 4 -3.20 10.75 -10.03
N LEU A 5 -3.06 12.07 -10.05
CA LEU A 5 -2.35 12.79 -11.11
C LEU A 5 -0.86 12.42 -11.12
N ILE A 6 -0.24 12.30 -9.96
CA ILE A 6 1.17 11.90 -9.81
C ILE A 6 1.38 10.47 -10.32
N ILE A 7 0.53 9.52 -9.93
CA ILE A 7 0.58 8.12 -10.40
C ILE A 7 0.46 8.08 -11.93
N THR A 8 -0.49 8.81 -12.50
CA THR A 8 -0.67 8.90 -13.95
C THR A 8 0.54 9.52 -14.65
N ALA A 9 1.13 10.59 -14.07
CA ALA A 9 2.30 11.26 -14.63
C ALA A 9 3.53 10.35 -14.62
N ILE A 10 3.76 9.60 -13.54
CA ILE A 10 4.86 8.62 -13.44
C ILE A 10 4.65 7.49 -14.45
N SER A 11 3.43 6.97 -14.61
CA SER A 11 3.11 5.94 -15.60
C SER A 11 3.41 6.41 -17.03
N ALA A 12 3.05 7.65 -17.36
CA ALA A 12 3.31 8.23 -18.67
C ALA A 12 4.82 8.42 -18.93
N SER A 13 5.61 8.80 -17.92
CA SER A 13 7.07 8.99 -18.05
C SER A 13 7.81 7.68 -18.28
N LEU A 14 7.34 6.56 -17.74
CA LEU A 14 7.91 5.23 -17.97
C LEU A 14 7.79 4.77 -19.43
N VAL A 15 6.78 5.23 -20.14
CA VAL A 15 6.52 4.85 -21.55
C VAL A 15 7.21 5.78 -22.53
N ALA A 16 7.41 7.05 -22.19
CA ALA A 16 7.81 8.11 -23.14
C ALA A 16 9.32 8.24 -23.40
N SER A 17 10.21 7.62 -22.61
CA SER A 17 11.65 7.91 -22.64
C SER A 17 12.50 6.81 -23.28
N ALA A 18 12.41 6.67 -24.60
CA ALA A 18 13.26 5.76 -25.38
C ALA A 18 14.61 6.36 -25.84
N VAL A 19 15.06 7.51 -25.29
CA VAL A 19 16.14 8.29 -25.92
C VAL A 19 17.44 8.39 -25.09
N PHE A 20 17.48 7.92 -23.86
CA PHE A 20 18.70 7.95 -23.02
C PHE A 20 19.20 6.54 -22.70
N ALA A 21 20.48 6.40 -22.38
CA ALA A 21 21.16 5.14 -22.06
C ALA A 21 20.64 4.48 -20.74
N ASP A 22 19.36 4.48 -20.56
CA ASP A 22 18.69 4.05 -19.36
C ASP A 22 18.21 2.60 -19.51
N SER A 23 18.27 1.84 -18.46
CA SER A 23 17.75 0.47 -18.44
C SER A 23 16.31 0.42 -17.95
N THR A 24 15.56 -0.57 -18.45
CA THR A 24 14.24 -0.91 -17.97
C THR A 24 14.33 -2.18 -17.12
N ASN A 25 13.83 -2.13 -15.91
CA ASN A 25 13.79 -3.26 -15.00
C ASN A 25 12.37 -3.80 -14.94
N VAL A 26 12.25 -5.12 -14.98
CA VAL A 26 10.98 -5.82 -14.74
C VAL A 26 11.24 -6.93 -13.74
N GLY A 27 10.33 -7.13 -12.81
CA GLY A 27 10.54 -8.15 -11.80
C GLY A 27 9.29 -8.55 -11.05
N PHE A 28 9.52 -9.50 -10.17
CA PHE A 28 8.54 -10.06 -9.25
C PHE A 28 9.01 -9.85 -7.83
N ARG A 29 8.08 -9.59 -6.92
CA ARG A 29 8.34 -9.36 -5.50
C ARG A 29 7.43 -10.23 -4.66
N VAL A 30 7.96 -10.78 -3.57
CA VAL A 30 7.20 -11.37 -2.47
C VAL A 30 7.46 -10.56 -1.21
N SER A 31 6.44 -10.30 -0.45
CA SER A 31 6.49 -9.48 0.76
C SER A 31 5.76 -10.16 1.89
N ALA A 32 6.29 -10.01 3.08
CA ALA A 32 5.63 -10.36 4.32
C ALA A 32 5.62 -9.14 5.24
N GLY A 33 4.57 -8.94 5.97
CA GLY A 33 4.48 -7.77 6.85
C GLY A 33 3.27 -7.75 7.75
N ASN A 34 3.08 -6.59 8.34
CA ASN A 34 2.02 -6.30 9.29
C ASN A 34 1.20 -5.11 8.80
N LEU A 35 -0.11 -5.19 8.97
CA LEU A 35 -1.03 -4.08 8.82
C LEU A 35 -1.61 -3.75 10.20
N SER A 36 -1.28 -2.57 10.70
CA SER A 36 -1.87 -2.01 11.92
C SER A 36 -3.00 -1.06 11.55
N ALA A 37 -4.18 -1.28 12.11
CA ALA A 37 -5.33 -0.43 11.87
C ALA A 37 -5.96 0.00 13.20
N SER A 38 -6.26 1.29 13.31
CA SER A 38 -6.99 1.85 14.46
C SER A 38 -8.26 2.56 14.01
N GLY A 39 -9.31 2.43 14.82
CA GLY A 39 -10.60 3.05 14.56
C GLY A 39 -11.08 3.90 15.73
N THR A 40 -11.54 5.12 15.44
CA THR A 40 -12.18 6.01 16.43
C THR A 40 -13.60 6.34 16.00
N GLU A 41 -14.48 6.45 16.98
CA GLU A 41 -15.86 6.95 16.77
C GLU A 41 -16.04 8.25 17.58
N ASN A 42 -16.42 9.31 16.89
CA ASN A 42 -16.80 10.56 17.55
C ASN A 42 -18.30 10.53 17.86
N THR A 43 -18.62 10.59 19.15
CA THR A 43 -20.00 10.74 19.60
C THR A 43 -20.33 12.24 19.70
N ASN A 44 -21.15 12.75 18.79
CA ASN A 44 -21.51 14.17 18.63
C ASN A 44 -21.94 14.95 19.88
N LEU A 45 -22.07 14.30 21.03
CA LEU A 45 -22.54 14.93 22.27
C LEU A 45 -21.43 15.51 23.16
N SER A 46 -20.16 15.14 22.95
CA SER A 46 -19.05 15.61 23.79
C SER A 46 -17.79 16.03 23.05
N GLY A 47 -17.71 15.85 21.73
CA GLY A 47 -16.52 16.21 20.95
C GLY A 47 -15.27 15.39 21.28
N THR A 48 -15.40 14.31 22.02
CA THR A 48 -14.29 13.44 22.43
C THR A 48 -14.25 12.21 21.51
N ASP A 49 -13.15 12.01 20.83
CA ASP A 49 -12.89 10.79 20.08
C ASP A 49 -12.65 9.64 21.07
N VAL A 50 -13.35 8.55 20.89
CA VAL A 50 -13.15 7.33 21.67
C VAL A 50 -12.52 6.27 20.79
N THR A 51 -11.28 5.89 21.09
CA THR A 51 -10.63 4.76 20.42
C THR A 51 -11.40 3.49 20.71
N ARG A 52 -11.85 2.80 19.66
CA ARG A 52 -12.72 1.63 19.83
C ARG A 52 -12.11 0.32 19.38
N ALA A 53 -11.14 0.34 18.50
CA ALA A 53 -10.48 -0.87 18.05
C ALA A 53 -9.07 -0.57 17.54
N GLU A 54 -8.13 -1.40 17.96
CA GLU A 54 -6.82 -1.55 17.33
C GLU A 54 -6.72 -3.00 16.85
N LYS A 55 -6.25 -3.20 15.64
CA LYS A 55 -6.07 -4.52 15.05
C LYS A 55 -4.77 -4.55 14.28
N ASP A 56 -3.99 -5.60 14.57
CA ASP A 56 -2.80 -5.95 13.80
C ASP A 56 -3.09 -7.24 13.03
N ALA A 57 -2.68 -7.28 11.78
CA ALA A 57 -2.81 -8.45 10.92
C ALA A 57 -1.49 -8.69 10.20
N ASN A 58 -0.94 -9.89 10.36
CA ASN A 58 0.19 -10.34 9.53
C ASN A 58 -0.33 -10.90 8.22
N PHE A 59 0.35 -10.58 7.13
CA PHE A 59 -0.03 -11.05 5.81
C PHE A 59 1.19 -11.21 4.90
N GLU A 60 0.96 -11.93 3.81
CA GLU A 60 1.93 -12.12 2.74
C GLU A 60 1.29 -11.66 1.43
N MET A 61 2.09 -11.09 0.53
CA MET A 61 1.63 -10.69 -0.78
C MET A 61 2.71 -10.85 -1.84
N ALA A 62 2.25 -10.92 -3.08
CA ALA A 62 3.10 -10.95 -4.26
C ALA A 62 2.74 -9.81 -5.20
N SER A 63 3.75 -9.22 -5.83
CA SER A 63 3.57 -8.13 -6.78
C SER A 63 4.50 -8.28 -7.99
N ILE A 64 4.15 -7.56 -9.04
CA ILE A 64 4.98 -7.34 -10.21
C ILE A 64 5.37 -5.88 -10.28
N PHE A 65 6.58 -5.59 -10.74
CA PHE A 65 7.03 -4.22 -10.91
C PHE A 65 7.68 -3.98 -12.25
N VAL A 66 7.60 -2.73 -12.70
CA VAL A 66 8.33 -2.19 -13.82
C VAL A 66 8.99 -0.88 -13.39
N GLU A 67 10.24 -0.71 -13.77
CA GLU A 67 11.06 0.43 -13.38
C GLU A 67 11.82 0.99 -14.58
N ARG A 68 12.09 2.27 -14.54
CA ARG A 68 13.05 2.95 -15.40
C ARG A 68 14.21 3.42 -14.54
N GLN A 69 15.41 2.96 -14.86
CA GLN A 69 16.63 3.41 -14.21
C GLN A 69 17.24 4.53 -15.06
N ILE A 70 17.51 5.66 -14.44
CA ILE A 70 18.12 6.84 -15.02
C ILE A 70 19.52 6.95 -14.42
N GLU A 71 20.56 6.78 -15.24
CA GLU A 71 21.94 6.93 -14.82
C GLU A 71 22.26 8.41 -14.64
N THR A 72 22.63 8.80 -13.43
CA THR A 72 22.94 10.19 -13.09
C THR A 72 24.46 10.39 -12.95
N SER A 73 25.15 9.36 -12.45
CA SER A 73 26.61 9.31 -12.35
C SER A 73 27.08 7.88 -12.12
N ASP A 74 28.40 7.64 -12.16
CA ASP A 74 29.01 6.32 -11.92
C ASP A 74 28.63 5.70 -10.55
N LYS A 75 28.20 6.53 -9.60
CA LYS A 75 27.86 6.08 -8.24
C LYS A 75 26.42 6.34 -7.83
N PHE A 76 25.61 6.94 -8.69
CA PHE A 76 24.29 7.34 -8.30
C PHE A 76 23.29 7.24 -9.45
N ASN A 77 22.22 6.51 -9.24
CA ASN A 77 21.11 6.35 -10.17
C ASN A 77 19.80 6.78 -9.52
N ILE A 78 18.84 7.18 -10.32
CA ILE A 78 17.46 7.38 -9.92
C ILE A 78 16.62 6.34 -10.62
N ILE A 79 15.85 5.59 -9.86
CA ILE A 79 14.88 4.63 -10.39
C ILE A 79 13.48 5.22 -10.20
N ILE A 80 12.67 5.20 -11.24
CA ILE A 80 11.25 5.54 -11.20
C ILE A 80 10.49 4.25 -11.48
N GLY A 81 9.56 3.87 -10.62
CA GLY A 81 8.92 2.57 -10.72
C GLY A 81 7.43 2.57 -10.43
N LEU A 82 6.79 1.53 -10.93
CA LEU A 82 5.43 1.12 -10.60
C LEU A 82 5.47 -0.31 -10.08
N ASP A 83 4.76 -0.55 -9.02
CA ASP A 83 4.53 -1.86 -8.42
C ASP A 83 3.03 -2.13 -8.38
N TYR A 84 2.62 -3.35 -8.68
CA TYR A 84 1.21 -3.75 -8.69
C TYR A 84 1.02 -5.08 -7.98
N VAL A 85 0.16 -5.09 -6.97
CA VAL A 85 -0.31 -6.27 -6.26
C VAL A 85 -1.67 -6.68 -6.83
N PRO A 86 -1.76 -7.73 -7.66
CA PRO A 86 -3.00 -8.14 -8.32
C PRO A 86 -3.93 -8.97 -7.42
N MET A 87 -3.65 -9.02 -6.13
CA MET A 87 -4.35 -9.89 -5.17
C MET A 87 -5.26 -9.07 -4.27
N THR A 88 -6.42 -9.64 -3.95
CA THR A 88 -7.28 -9.14 -2.88
C THR A 88 -7.05 -10.01 -1.65
N ALA A 89 -6.80 -9.38 -0.51
CA ALA A 89 -6.62 -10.05 0.77
C ALA A 89 -7.67 -9.58 1.77
N ASP A 90 -8.16 -10.50 2.59
CA ASP A 90 -9.01 -10.18 3.72
C ASP A 90 -8.12 -9.62 4.84
N VAL A 91 -8.24 -8.32 5.11
CA VAL A 91 -7.38 -7.63 6.08
C VAL A 91 -7.97 -7.59 7.49
N ALA A 92 -9.29 -7.65 7.62
CA ALA A 92 -9.93 -7.72 8.93
C ALA A 92 -11.32 -8.36 8.85
N THR A 93 -11.63 -9.13 9.88
CA THR A 93 -13.02 -9.48 10.21
C THR A 93 -13.32 -8.81 11.54
N LEU A 94 -14.18 -7.82 11.51
CA LEU A 94 -14.68 -7.14 12.68
C LEU A 94 -15.94 -7.87 13.13
N GLY A 95 -15.89 -8.55 14.26
CA GLY A 95 -17.04 -9.29 14.81
C GLY A 95 -16.68 -9.99 16.11
N GLY A 96 -17.69 -10.21 16.94
CA GLY A 96 -17.52 -10.95 18.21
C GLY A 96 -18.14 -10.22 19.39
N GLY A 97 -19.43 -10.44 19.64
CA GLY A 97 -20.20 -9.88 20.75
C GLY A 97 -21.05 -8.70 20.31
N THR A 98 -22.23 -8.67 20.69
CA THR A 98 -23.30 -7.66 20.58
C THR A 98 -23.05 -6.46 19.64
N GLY A 99 -22.98 -6.66 18.31
CA GLY A 99 -23.11 -5.46 17.52
C GLY A 99 -22.89 -5.53 16.02
N PHE A 100 -21.69 -5.67 15.54
CA PHE A 100 -21.41 -5.55 14.11
C PHE A 100 -20.45 -6.65 13.65
N ASP A 101 -20.79 -7.28 12.54
CA ASP A 101 -19.88 -8.10 11.76
C ASP A 101 -19.58 -7.35 10.45
N ALA A 102 -18.32 -7.15 10.15
CA ALA A 102 -17.88 -6.57 8.88
C ALA A 102 -16.63 -7.29 8.40
N LYS A 103 -16.59 -7.58 7.11
CA LYS A 103 -15.41 -8.12 6.45
C LYS A 103 -14.78 -7.02 5.62
N VAL A 104 -13.50 -6.75 5.87
CA VAL A 104 -12.72 -5.75 5.16
C VAL A 104 -11.71 -6.46 4.28
N SER A 105 -11.74 -6.19 2.99
CA SER A 105 -10.81 -6.73 2.01
C SER A 105 -10.08 -5.58 1.31
N ALA A 106 -8.78 -5.71 1.13
CA ALA A 106 -7.97 -4.76 0.36
C ALA A 106 -7.38 -5.44 -0.87
N GLY A 107 -7.37 -4.75 -2.00
CA GLY A 107 -6.88 -5.32 -3.24
C GLY A 107 -6.43 -4.28 -4.26
N ASN A 108 -5.92 -4.78 -5.40
CA ASN A 108 -5.48 -3.93 -6.52
C ASN A 108 -4.55 -2.79 -6.08
N LEU A 109 -3.55 -3.08 -5.22
CA LEU A 109 -2.67 -2.07 -4.70
C LEU A 109 -1.63 -1.68 -5.76
N PHE A 110 -1.64 -0.42 -6.16
CA PHE A 110 -0.63 0.21 -7.00
C PHE A 110 0.28 1.09 -6.17
N THR A 111 1.59 1.00 -6.42
CA THR A 111 2.57 1.91 -5.83
C THR A 111 3.39 2.54 -6.93
N ALA A 112 3.39 3.87 -7.01
CA ALA A 112 4.29 4.65 -7.84
C ALA A 112 5.38 5.26 -6.96
N TYR A 113 6.66 5.11 -7.34
CA TYR A 113 7.77 5.52 -6.49
C TYR A 113 8.98 6.05 -7.25
N VAL A 114 9.80 6.78 -6.52
CA VAL A 114 11.14 7.18 -6.90
C VAL A 114 12.12 6.55 -5.90
N GLN A 115 13.21 6.02 -6.43
CA GLN A 115 14.20 5.26 -5.67
C GLN A 115 15.60 5.79 -6.00
N PRO A 116 16.10 6.78 -5.27
CA PRO A 116 17.52 7.16 -5.30
C PRO A 116 18.38 5.98 -4.88
N THR A 117 19.35 5.62 -5.71
CA THR A 117 20.17 4.41 -5.56
C THR A 117 21.65 4.80 -5.58
N PHE A 118 22.39 4.39 -4.56
CA PHE A 118 23.83 4.57 -4.46
C PHE A 118 24.56 3.25 -4.78
N ILE A 119 25.49 3.29 -5.74
CA ILE A 119 26.27 2.15 -6.19
C ILE A 119 27.49 2.03 -5.28
N VAL A 120 27.50 0.99 -4.43
CA VAL A 120 28.61 0.70 -3.51
C VAL A 120 29.80 0.08 -4.29
N ASN A 121 29.48 -0.87 -5.18
CA ASN A 121 30.41 -1.52 -6.10
C ASN A 121 29.62 -2.12 -7.27
N ASP A 122 30.30 -2.77 -8.21
CA ASP A 122 29.69 -3.37 -9.42
C ASP A 122 28.61 -4.42 -9.13
N THR A 123 28.56 -4.94 -7.92
CA THR A 123 27.64 -6.01 -7.52
C THR A 123 26.53 -5.51 -6.59
N ILE A 124 26.81 -4.52 -5.74
CA ILE A 124 25.94 -4.12 -4.65
C ILE A 124 25.60 -2.64 -4.77
N SER A 125 24.33 -2.33 -4.65
CA SER A 125 23.82 -0.98 -4.45
C SER A 125 22.86 -0.92 -3.26
N VAL A 126 22.71 0.25 -2.67
CA VAL A 126 21.77 0.55 -1.59
C VAL A 126 20.87 1.70 -2.02
N PHE A 127 19.66 1.74 -1.51
CA PHE A 127 18.70 2.73 -1.96
C PHE A 127 17.75 3.19 -0.84
N GLY A 128 17.20 4.38 -1.04
CA GLY A 128 15.99 4.82 -0.40
C GLY A 128 14.82 4.77 -1.39
N LYS A 129 13.61 4.72 -0.90
CA LYS A 129 12.38 4.75 -1.70
C LYS A 129 11.40 5.72 -1.09
N VAL A 130 10.75 6.49 -1.93
CA VAL A 130 9.59 7.31 -1.57
C VAL A 130 8.53 7.18 -2.67
N GLY A 131 7.28 7.05 -2.27
CA GLY A 131 6.22 6.81 -3.25
C GLY A 131 4.83 7.07 -2.71
N PHE A 132 3.86 6.77 -3.57
CA PHE A 132 2.44 6.83 -3.26
C PHE A 132 1.80 5.51 -3.61
N ALA A 133 1.01 4.99 -2.67
CA ALA A 133 0.21 3.79 -2.85
C ALA A 133 -1.25 4.17 -3.05
N SER A 134 -1.96 3.41 -3.89
CA SER A 134 -3.41 3.50 -4.07
C SER A 134 -3.98 2.12 -4.31
N GLY A 135 -5.03 1.75 -3.58
CA GLY A 135 -5.69 0.44 -3.69
C GLY A 135 -7.17 0.53 -3.42
N ASP A 136 -7.85 -0.57 -3.64
CA ASP A 136 -9.28 -0.72 -3.38
C ASP A 136 -9.50 -1.29 -1.98
N LEU A 137 -10.41 -0.71 -1.22
CA LEU A 137 -10.88 -1.19 0.06
C LEU A 137 -12.37 -1.51 -0.05
N GLU A 138 -12.71 -2.77 0.09
CA GLU A 138 -14.09 -3.24 0.10
C GLU A 138 -14.50 -3.59 1.53
N ILE A 139 -15.61 -3.01 2.00
CA ILE A 139 -16.21 -3.33 3.29
C ILE A 139 -17.50 -4.09 3.02
N ASN A 140 -17.47 -5.39 3.23
CA ASN A 140 -18.56 -6.30 2.95
C ASN A 140 -19.19 -6.86 4.23
N ASN A 141 -20.43 -7.37 4.09
CA ASN A 141 -21.15 -8.07 5.17
C ASN A 141 -21.30 -7.26 6.46
N ILE A 142 -21.62 -5.98 6.33
CA ILE A 142 -21.94 -5.14 7.48
C ILE A 142 -23.29 -5.59 8.02
N SER A 143 -23.30 -6.50 8.99
CA SER A 143 -24.51 -6.95 9.65
C SER A 143 -24.54 -6.50 11.10
N ARG A 144 -25.69 -6.01 11.55
CA ARG A 144 -25.95 -5.72 12.94
C ARG A 144 -26.81 -6.84 13.50
N GLN A 145 -26.29 -7.54 14.50
CA GLN A 145 -27.09 -8.53 15.21
C GLN A 145 -28.23 -7.84 15.97
N ALA A 146 -29.44 -8.33 15.82
CA ALA A 146 -30.60 -7.82 16.56
C ALA A 146 -30.36 -8.00 18.07
N THR A 147 -30.25 -6.91 18.79
CA THR A 147 -30.44 -6.96 20.22
C THR A 147 -31.94 -7.10 20.51
N THR A 148 -32.31 -7.62 21.69
CA THR A 148 -33.70 -8.01 22.09
C THR A 148 -34.78 -6.92 21.84
N ALA A 149 -34.42 -5.73 21.40
CA ALA A 149 -35.30 -4.60 21.12
C ALA A 149 -35.00 -3.87 19.78
N GLY A 150 -34.12 -4.38 18.92
CA GLY A 150 -33.72 -3.71 17.67
C GLY A 150 -33.84 -4.59 16.44
N THR A 151 -34.17 -3.98 15.31
CA THR A 151 -34.24 -4.65 14.01
C THR A 151 -32.82 -4.92 13.50
N ALA A 152 -32.57 -6.13 13.03
CA ALA A 152 -31.35 -6.43 12.29
C ALA A 152 -31.28 -5.50 11.05
N SER A 153 -30.17 -4.83 10.83
CA SER A 153 -29.92 -4.05 9.62
C SER A 153 -28.69 -4.57 8.92
N THR A 154 -28.76 -4.65 7.61
CA THR A 154 -27.62 -4.94 6.76
C THR A 154 -27.37 -3.69 5.95
N ASP A 155 -26.21 -3.06 6.13
CA ASP A 155 -25.80 -1.95 5.29
C ASP A 155 -25.17 -2.49 4.00
N ALA A 156 -25.33 -1.74 2.91
CA ALA A 156 -24.75 -2.09 1.63
C ALA A 156 -23.22 -2.09 1.72
N ALA A 157 -22.59 -2.98 0.96
CA ALA A 157 -21.15 -2.96 0.76
C ALA A 157 -20.66 -1.55 0.35
N GLN A 158 -19.54 -1.15 0.86
CA GLN A 158 -18.95 0.16 0.57
C GLN A 158 -17.55 -0.01 -0.01
N ASP A 159 -17.37 0.59 -1.18
CA ASP A 159 -16.08 0.67 -1.84
C ASP A 159 -15.41 1.99 -1.47
N LYS A 160 -14.20 1.92 -1.02
CA LYS A 160 -13.34 3.07 -0.71
C LYS A 160 -12.00 2.90 -1.40
N THR A 161 -11.35 4.00 -1.68
CA THR A 161 -9.97 3.99 -2.16
C THR A 161 -9.05 4.21 -0.96
N LEU A 162 -8.09 3.30 -0.79
CA LEU A 162 -6.93 3.51 0.08
C LEU A 162 -5.93 4.38 -0.70
N GLU A 163 -5.47 5.45 -0.10
CA GLU A 163 -4.34 6.24 -0.60
C GLU A 163 -3.33 6.39 0.53
N GLY A 164 -2.03 6.30 0.22
CA GLY A 164 -0.98 6.35 1.24
C GLY A 164 0.34 6.84 0.69
N THR A 165 1.26 7.17 1.60
CA THR A 165 2.63 7.53 1.30
C THR A 165 3.55 6.38 1.70
N VAL A 166 4.47 6.02 0.80
CA VAL A 166 5.41 4.91 0.97
C VAL A 166 6.80 5.46 1.22
N PHE A 167 7.45 4.92 2.24
CA PHE A 167 8.88 5.11 2.50
C PHE A 167 9.57 3.76 2.57
N GLY A 168 10.81 3.68 2.13
CA GLY A 168 11.56 2.43 2.18
C GLY A 168 13.05 2.61 2.07
N ILE A 169 13.74 1.55 2.45
CA ILE A 169 15.19 1.40 2.28
C ILE A 169 15.48 -0.04 1.84
N GLY A 170 16.57 -0.22 1.10
CA GLY A 170 16.93 -1.57 0.69
C GLY A 170 18.33 -1.67 0.09
N ALA A 171 18.64 -2.90 -0.27
CA ALA A 171 19.86 -3.24 -0.98
C ALA A 171 19.55 -4.12 -2.18
N GLN A 172 20.29 -3.93 -3.25
CA GLN A 172 20.18 -4.71 -4.48
C GLN A 172 21.53 -5.35 -4.79
N MET A 173 21.48 -6.62 -5.18
CA MET A 173 22.62 -7.37 -5.67
C MET A 173 22.44 -7.65 -7.15
N ASN A 174 23.35 -7.12 -7.98
CA ASN A 174 23.37 -7.34 -9.42
C ASN A 174 24.13 -8.61 -9.75
N ARG A 175 23.63 -9.35 -10.75
CA ARG A 175 24.21 -10.59 -11.25
C ARG A 175 24.48 -10.48 -12.75
N ALA A 176 25.12 -11.49 -13.29
CA ALA A 176 25.36 -11.56 -14.74
C ALA A 176 24.04 -11.51 -15.54
N ALA A 177 24.12 -11.04 -16.78
CA ALA A 177 23.00 -10.93 -17.73
C ALA A 177 21.85 -10.00 -17.26
N GLY A 178 22.14 -9.00 -16.43
CA GLY A 178 21.16 -8.01 -15.97
C GLY A 178 20.19 -8.53 -14.89
N VAL A 179 20.37 -9.74 -14.39
CA VAL A 179 19.54 -10.25 -13.29
C VAL A 179 19.94 -9.56 -11.98
N PHE A 180 18.97 -9.23 -11.15
CA PHE A 180 19.22 -8.72 -9.80
C PHE A 180 18.29 -9.35 -8.77
N ILE A 181 18.76 -9.32 -7.52
CA ILE A 181 17.99 -9.68 -6.34
C ILE A 181 17.97 -8.45 -5.43
N ARG A 182 16.82 -8.14 -4.84
CA ARG A 182 16.64 -6.98 -3.98
C ARG A 182 15.97 -7.38 -2.66
N LEU A 183 16.50 -6.87 -1.56
CA LEU A 183 15.88 -6.92 -0.24
C LEU A 183 15.49 -5.49 0.15
N GLU A 184 14.27 -5.31 0.63
CA GLU A 184 13.68 -4.01 0.91
C GLU A 184 12.82 -4.07 2.17
N ALA A 185 12.88 -3.02 2.98
CA ALA A 185 11.91 -2.75 4.04
C ALA A 185 11.16 -1.47 3.70
N THR A 186 9.84 -1.52 3.75
CA THR A 186 8.96 -0.38 3.45
C THR A 186 7.91 -0.18 4.53
N GLN A 187 7.53 1.07 4.73
CA GLN A 187 6.39 1.52 5.52
C GLN A 187 5.46 2.31 4.60
N THR A 188 4.17 2.05 4.74
CA THR A 188 3.10 2.80 4.04
C THR A 188 2.16 3.38 5.06
N ASP A 189 2.08 4.69 5.12
CA ASP A 189 1.12 5.43 5.94
C ASP A 189 -0.09 5.75 5.06
N PHE A 190 -1.24 5.14 5.36
CA PHE A 190 -2.46 5.39 4.61
C PHE A 190 -3.19 6.63 5.13
N ASP A 191 -3.85 7.34 4.22
CA ASP A 191 -4.68 8.49 4.57
C ASP A 191 -5.89 8.05 5.40
N LYS A 192 -6.26 8.88 6.36
CA LYS A 192 -7.42 8.63 7.22
C LYS A 192 -8.71 8.49 6.44
N ILE A 193 -9.41 7.39 6.65
CA ILE A 193 -10.72 7.15 6.08
C ILE A 193 -11.77 7.66 7.06
N ARG A 194 -12.65 8.54 6.60
CA ARG A 194 -13.77 9.04 7.39
C ARG A 194 -15.09 8.60 6.80
N HIS A 195 -15.98 8.14 7.66
CA HIS A 195 -17.35 7.79 7.32
C HIS A 195 -18.31 8.35 8.35
N THR A 196 -19.38 8.98 7.89
CA THR A 196 -20.48 9.43 8.77
C THR A 196 -21.63 8.44 8.62
N ASN A 197 -21.98 7.79 9.71
CA ASN A 197 -23.08 6.83 9.69
C ASN A 197 -24.47 7.54 9.72
N SER A 198 -25.55 6.76 9.55
CA SER A 198 -26.92 7.26 9.56
C SER A 198 -27.34 7.96 10.87
N ASN A 199 -26.61 7.74 11.96
CA ASN A 199 -26.84 8.39 13.26
C ASN A 199 -25.96 9.63 13.46
N SER A 200 -25.41 10.19 12.40
CA SER A 200 -24.51 11.38 12.41
C SER A 200 -23.23 11.21 13.24
N LYS A 201 -22.81 9.97 13.48
CA LYS A 201 -21.52 9.68 14.11
C LYS A 201 -20.43 9.58 13.08
N VAL A 202 -19.30 10.19 13.35
CA VAL A 202 -18.12 10.15 12.50
C VAL A 202 -17.20 9.01 12.94
N LEU A 203 -17.00 8.06 12.05
CA LEU A 203 -16.01 6.99 12.19
C LEU A 203 -14.75 7.42 11.45
N THR A 204 -13.61 7.30 12.09
CA THR A 204 -12.30 7.56 11.48
C THR A 204 -11.45 6.32 11.61
N ALA A 205 -10.85 5.88 10.52
CA ALA A 205 -9.90 4.76 10.50
C ALA A 205 -8.54 5.26 10.01
N ASP A 206 -7.50 4.87 10.72
CA ASP A 206 -6.09 5.03 10.38
C ASP A 206 -5.49 3.65 10.10
N ALA A 207 -4.62 3.54 9.10
CA ALA A 207 -3.91 2.30 8.83
C ALA A 207 -2.46 2.57 8.44
N GLU A 208 -1.57 1.68 8.88
CA GLU A 208 -0.15 1.66 8.56
C GLU A 208 0.24 0.24 8.15
N MET A 209 1.08 0.12 7.13
CA MET A 209 1.55 -1.15 6.62
C MET A 209 3.08 -1.19 6.59
N GLU A 210 3.65 -2.18 7.27
CA GLU A 210 5.09 -2.44 7.26
C GLU A 210 5.39 -3.74 6.52
N LEU A 211 6.36 -3.71 5.60
CA LEU A 211 6.72 -4.85 4.78
C LEU A 211 8.23 -5.10 4.75
N ILE A 212 8.60 -6.37 4.76
CA ILE A 212 9.91 -6.86 4.30
C ILE A 212 9.68 -7.61 2.99
N SER A 213 10.45 -7.28 1.98
CA SER A 213 10.24 -7.75 0.62
C SER A 213 11.52 -8.33 0.02
N LEU A 214 11.36 -9.43 -0.69
CA LEU A 214 12.41 -10.01 -1.55
C LEU A 214 11.95 -9.93 -3.00
N SER A 215 12.79 -9.38 -3.86
CA SER A 215 12.49 -9.24 -5.29
C SER A 215 13.55 -9.93 -6.13
N ILE A 216 13.13 -10.44 -7.27
CA ILE A 216 13.99 -10.86 -8.37
C ILE A 216 13.55 -10.11 -9.62
N GLY A 217 14.49 -9.58 -10.36
CA GLY A 217 14.20 -8.83 -11.58
C GLY A 217 15.30 -8.94 -12.61
N LYS A 218 15.02 -8.37 -13.77
CA LYS A 218 15.96 -8.28 -14.90
C LYS A 218 15.95 -6.88 -15.48
N SER A 219 17.13 -6.38 -15.74
CA SER A 219 17.42 -5.13 -16.45
C SER A 219 17.67 -5.40 -17.94
N PHE A 220 17.09 -4.56 -18.80
CA PHE A 220 17.19 -4.61 -20.26
C PHE A 220 17.74 -3.31 -20.81
#